data_ee2031f147b45ef5effdbc05e6a17bfc
#
_entry.id   ee2031f147b45ef5effdbc05e6a17bfc
#
_cell.length_a   1.000
_cell.length_b   1.000
_cell.length_c   1.000
_cell.angle_alpha   90.00
_cell.angle_beta   90.00
_cell.angle_gamma   90.00
#
_symmetry.space_group_name_H-M   'P 1'
#
loop_
_entity.id
_entity.type
_entity.pdbx_description
1 polymer ?
#
loop_
_entity_poly.entity_id
_entity_poly.type
_entity_poly.pdbx_seq_one_letter_code
_entity_poly.pdbx_strand_id
1 'polypeptide(L)'
;KPVAIFCSNEGAVTGFLSAVSDGEDLAEGGKYGDIIVAGFDAGAAQKNAVRNGWFYGSVTQDPYQIGYKAVEMAVMAANGEAVSDVDTGAQWYDASNIDDEMISLLVYD
;
A
#
# COMPACT_ATOMS: atom_id res chain seq x y z
N LYS A 1 -4.86 23.36 8.52
CA LYS A 1 -4.81 22.08 7.81
C LYS A 1 -3.67 21.20 8.35
N PRO A 2 -3.72 19.89 8.16
CA PRO A 2 -2.65 19.01 8.63
C PRO A 2 -1.36 19.21 7.84
N VAL A 3 -0.22 18.87 8.44
CA VAL A 3 1.09 18.84 7.77
C VAL A 3 1.25 17.54 6.99
N ALA A 4 0.73 16.44 7.54
CA ALA A 4 0.82 15.12 6.93
C ALA A 4 -0.45 14.31 7.21
N ILE A 5 -0.73 13.36 6.33
CA ILE A 5 -1.84 12.41 6.45
C ILE A 5 -1.30 11.01 6.18
N PHE A 6 -1.67 10.06 7.04
CA PHE A 6 -1.43 8.63 6.82
C PHE A 6 -2.76 7.90 6.66
N CYS A 7 -2.92 7.21 5.54
CA CYS A 7 -4.08 6.38 5.26
C CYS A 7 -3.73 4.92 5.57
N SER A 8 -4.44 4.31 6.51
CA SER A 8 -4.06 3.03 7.11
C SER A 8 -4.41 1.77 6.30
N ASN A 9 -5.13 1.92 5.20
CA ASN A 9 -5.47 0.83 4.27
C ASN A 9 -5.95 1.40 2.93
N GLU A 10 -6.15 0.52 1.95
CA GLU A 10 -6.61 0.90 0.61
C GLU A 10 -7.97 1.60 0.61
N GLY A 11 -8.89 1.18 1.46
CA GLY A 11 -10.20 1.84 1.59
C GLY A 11 -10.08 3.29 2.05
N ALA A 12 -9.22 3.55 3.03
CA ALA A 12 -8.93 4.90 3.51
C ALA A 12 -8.25 5.74 2.42
N VAL A 13 -7.30 5.15 1.68
CA VAL A 13 -6.65 5.81 0.54
C VAL A 13 -7.67 6.22 -0.52
N THR A 14 -8.54 5.29 -0.92
CA THR A 14 -9.55 5.53 -1.95
C THR A 14 -10.52 6.64 -1.53
N GLY A 15 -10.99 6.59 -0.29
CA GLY A 15 -11.86 7.63 0.27
C GLY A 15 -11.17 8.99 0.33
N PHE A 16 -9.91 9.01 0.73
CA PHE A 16 -9.12 10.25 0.75
C PHE A 16 -8.92 10.82 -0.65
N LEU A 17 -8.52 10.01 -1.62
CA LEU A 17 -8.36 10.45 -3.01
C LEU A 17 -9.63 11.07 -3.55
N SER A 18 -10.78 10.42 -3.34
CA SER A 18 -12.07 10.97 -3.76
C SER A 18 -12.37 12.34 -3.15
N ALA A 19 -11.96 12.56 -1.91
CA ALA A 19 -12.15 13.83 -1.20
C ALA A 19 -11.25 14.97 -1.71
N VAL A 20 -10.17 14.64 -2.42
CA VAL A 20 -9.17 15.59 -2.94
C VAL A 20 -9.13 15.57 -4.48
N SER A 21 -10.28 15.51 -5.11
CA SER A 21 -10.46 15.56 -6.58
C SER A 21 -9.67 14.44 -7.28
N ASP A 22 -9.80 13.21 -6.77
CA ASP A 22 -9.07 12.02 -7.25
C ASP A 22 -7.54 12.20 -7.26
N GLY A 23 -7.04 13.06 -6.38
CA GLY A 23 -5.63 13.34 -6.18
C GLY A 23 -5.14 14.64 -6.82
N GLU A 24 -5.91 15.27 -7.69
CA GLU A 24 -5.49 16.51 -8.38
C GLU A 24 -5.17 17.66 -7.40
N ASP A 25 -5.90 17.75 -6.31
CA ASP A 25 -5.65 18.77 -5.28
C ASP A 25 -4.30 18.58 -4.55
N LEU A 26 -3.66 17.43 -4.70
CA LEU A 26 -2.34 17.11 -4.11
C LEU A 26 -1.17 17.42 -5.06
N ALA A 27 -1.46 17.78 -6.30
CA ALA A 27 -0.42 18.14 -7.26
C ALA A 27 0.33 19.42 -6.82
N GLU A 28 1.52 19.63 -7.36
CA GLU A 28 2.28 20.85 -7.12
C GLU A 28 1.44 22.08 -7.50
N GLY A 29 1.29 22.99 -6.56
CA GLY A 29 0.42 24.18 -6.73
C GLY A 29 -1.06 23.91 -6.53
N GLY A 30 -1.47 22.66 -6.28
CA GLY A 30 -2.84 22.30 -5.93
C GLY A 30 -3.24 22.76 -4.53
N LYS A 31 -4.53 22.64 -4.22
CA LYS A 31 -5.11 23.14 -2.95
C LYS A 31 -4.42 22.55 -1.70
N TYR A 32 -3.95 21.31 -1.79
CA TYR A 32 -3.30 20.56 -0.71
C TYR A 32 -1.92 20.03 -1.11
N GLY A 33 -1.29 20.64 -2.11
CA GLY A 33 0.00 20.19 -2.64
C GLY A 33 1.17 20.25 -1.65
N ASP A 34 1.01 20.92 -0.52
CA ASP A 34 1.99 21.01 0.55
C ASP A 34 1.79 19.98 1.68
N ILE A 35 0.75 19.14 1.60
CA ILE A 35 0.50 18.08 2.57
C ILE A 35 1.27 16.82 2.16
N ILE A 36 2.02 16.24 3.12
CA ILE A 36 2.70 14.97 2.92
C ILE A 36 1.69 13.85 3.14
N VAL A 37 1.48 13.00 2.14
CA VAL A 37 0.54 11.88 2.23
C VAL A 37 1.29 10.56 2.08
N ALA A 38 1.02 9.63 2.97
CA ALA A 38 1.48 8.26 2.88
C ALA A 38 0.30 7.31 3.07
N GLY A 39 0.37 6.15 2.42
CA GLY A 39 -0.68 5.17 2.47
C GLY A 39 -0.23 3.79 2.91
N PHE A 40 -1.16 2.87 2.90
CA PHE A 40 -0.95 1.45 3.15
C PHE A 40 -1.71 0.66 2.08
N ASP A 41 -1.18 -0.48 1.66
CA ASP A 41 -1.63 -1.28 0.52
C ASP A 41 -1.17 -0.72 -0.84
N ALA A 42 -1.65 -1.25 -1.94
CA ALA A 42 -1.04 -1.02 -3.25
C ALA A 42 -1.99 -1.21 -4.43
N GLY A 43 -3.23 -0.77 -4.32
CA GLY A 43 -4.19 -0.80 -5.43
C GLY A 43 -3.84 0.19 -6.54
N ALA A 44 -4.52 0.08 -7.69
CA ALA A 44 -4.22 0.86 -8.90
C ALA A 44 -4.25 2.38 -8.68
N ALA A 45 -5.27 2.90 -8.00
CA ALA A 45 -5.41 4.33 -7.74
C ALA A 45 -4.27 4.85 -6.84
N GLN A 46 -3.88 4.05 -5.87
CA GLN A 46 -2.80 4.36 -4.94
C GLN A 46 -1.43 4.35 -5.63
N LYS A 47 -1.16 3.35 -6.45
CA LYS A 47 0.06 3.29 -7.27
C LYS A 47 0.17 4.52 -8.18
N ASN A 48 -0.94 4.91 -8.78
CA ASN A 48 -1.00 6.08 -9.64
C ASN A 48 -0.68 7.37 -8.85
N ALA A 49 -1.24 7.51 -7.66
CA ALA A 49 -0.94 8.65 -6.77
C ALA A 49 0.55 8.69 -6.37
N VAL A 50 1.16 7.54 -6.12
CA VAL A 50 2.59 7.43 -5.82
C VAL A 50 3.43 7.83 -7.05
N ARG A 51 3.11 7.30 -8.24
CA ARG A 51 3.83 7.61 -9.48
C ARG A 51 3.75 9.09 -9.84
N ASN A 52 2.61 9.71 -9.60
CA ASN A 52 2.41 11.15 -9.86
C ASN A 52 3.06 12.06 -8.82
N GLY A 53 3.64 11.50 -7.76
CA GLY A 53 4.23 12.30 -6.68
C GLY A 53 3.19 12.94 -5.75
N TRP A 54 1.92 12.57 -5.86
CA TRP A 54 0.86 13.05 -4.97
C TRP A 54 0.97 12.44 -3.57
N PHE A 55 1.38 11.18 -3.50
CA PHE A 55 1.75 10.50 -2.27
C PHE A 55 3.27 10.43 -2.17
N TYR A 56 3.78 10.68 -0.98
CA TYR A 56 5.20 10.49 -0.67
C TYR A 56 5.63 9.03 -0.86
N GLY A 57 4.73 8.11 -0.53
CA GLY A 57 4.88 6.69 -0.74
C GLY A 57 3.80 5.93 0.00
N SER A 58 3.94 4.63 0.04
CA SER A 58 3.03 3.73 0.73
C SER A 58 3.75 2.47 1.20
N VAL A 59 3.10 1.75 2.11
CA VAL A 59 3.59 0.44 2.58
C VAL A 59 2.74 -0.63 1.91
N THR A 60 3.37 -1.62 1.28
CA THR A 60 2.68 -2.81 0.79
C THR A 60 3.00 -4.01 1.66
N GLN A 61 2.01 -4.87 1.87
CA GLN A 61 2.23 -6.21 2.43
C GLN A 61 2.83 -7.10 1.34
N ASP A 62 3.13 -8.34 1.69
CA ASP A 62 3.55 -9.36 0.73
C ASP A 62 2.39 -10.32 0.46
N PRO A 63 1.52 -10.04 -0.51
CA PRO A 63 0.35 -10.87 -0.80
C PRO A 63 0.70 -12.28 -1.24
N TYR A 64 1.85 -12.47 -1.89
CA TYR A 64 2.33 -13.79 -2.29
C TYR A 64 2.64 -14.64 -1.06
N GLN A 65 3.45 -14.13 -0.13
CA GLN A 65 3.81 -14.85 1.09
C GLN A 65 2.60 -15.06 2.01
N ILE A 66 1.72 -14.08 2.09
CA ILE A 66 0.48 -14.21 2.87
C ILE A 66 -0.33 -15.41 2.36
N GLY A 67 -0.60 -15.48 1.06
CA GLY A 67 -1.35 -16.57 0.45
C GLY A 67 -0.64 -17.92 0.59
N TYR A 68 0.64 -17.97 0.28
CA TYR A 68 1.45 -19.18 0.38
C TYR A 68 1.47 -19.73 1.81
N LYS A 69 1.80 -18.90 2.78
CA LYS A 69 1.89 -19.30 4.19
C LYS A 69 0.52 -19.66 4.77
N ALA A 70 -0.54 -18.97 4.36
CA ALA A 70 -1.89 -19.28 4.79
C ALA A 70 -2.30 -20.72 4.41
N VAL A 71 -2.03 -21.13 3.16
CA VAL A 71 -2.31 -22.50 2.69
C VAL A 71 -1.41 -23.52 3.41
N GLU A 72 -0.12 -23.24 3.54
CA GLU A 72 0.82 -24.11 4.26
C GLU A 72 0.36 -24.36 5.69
N MET A 73 0.00 -23.30 6.43
CA MET A 73 -0.48 -23.40 7.80
C MET A 73 -1.83 -24.13 7.88
N ALA A 74 -2.73 -23.90 6.94
CA ALA A 74 -4.03 -24.58 6.90
C ALA A 74 -3.85 -26.10 6.70
N VAL A 75 -2.95 -26.52 5.82
CA VAL A 75 -2.64 -27.95 5.60
C VAL A 75 -2.03 -28.56 6.86
N MET A 76 -1.08 -27.89 7.49
CA MET A 76 -0.47 -28.36 8.74
C MET A 76 -1.54 -28.53 9.83
N ALA A 77 -2.40 -27.54 10.02
CA ALA A 77 -3.48 -27.60 11.01
C ALA A 77 -4.46 -28.75 10.71
N ALA A 78 -4.82 -28.97 9.44
CA ALA A 78 -5.69 -30.07 9.03
C ALA A 78 -5.07 -31.44 9.32
N ASN A 79 -3.74 -31.53 9.30
CA ASN A 79 -2.97 -32.75 9.63
C ASN A 79 -2.71 -32.90 11.14
N GLY A 80 -3.26 -32.02 11.97
CA GLY A 80 -3.07 -32.06 13.43
C GLY A 80 -1.71 -31.54 13.90
N GLU A 81 -0.94 -30.88 13.04
CA GLU A 81 0.35 -30.30 13.39
C GLU A 81 0.14 -28.95 14.10
N ALA A 82 1.06 -28.58 14.98
CA ALA A 82 1.06 -27.29 15.64
C ALA A 82 1.40 -26.18 14.62
N VAL A 83 0.63 -25.10 14.68
CA VAL A 83 0.87 -23.89 13.85
C VAL A 83 1.03 -22.69 14.76
N SER A 84 1.68 -21.64 14.25
CA SER A 84 1.91 -20.39 14.96
C SER A 84 1.79 -19.23 14.00
N ASP A 85 1.77 -18.02 14.55
CA ASP A 85 1.78 -16.79 13.77
C ASP A 85 3.02 -16.73 12.87
N VAL A 86 2.85 -16.22 11.67
CA VAL A 86 3.93 -16.02 10.70
C VAL A 86 3.93 -14.55 10.27
N ASP A 87 5.05 -13.88 10.50
CA ASP A 87 5.27 -12.53 9.99
C ASP A 87 5.72 -12.60 8.53
N THR A 88 4.90 -12.08 7.62
CA THR A 88 5.21 -12.04 6.19
C THR A 88 5.84 -10.70 5.76
N GLY A 89 6.05 -9.78 6.70
CA GLY A 89 6.71 -8.51 6.47
C GLY A 89 5.88 -7.48 5.71
N ALA A 90 6.50 -6.34 5.49
CA ALA A 90 5.96 -5.24 4.71
C ALA A 90 7.11 -4.48 4.06
N GLN A 91 6.83 -3.78 2.95
CA GLN A 91 7.82 -3.03 2.20
C GLN A 91 7.31 -1.62 1.91
N TRP A 92 8.18 -0.64 2.07
CA TRP A 92 7.93 0.71 1.59
C TRP A 92 8.11 0.79 0.08
N TYR A 93 7.21 1.48 -0.61
CA TYR A 93 7.40 1.85 -2.01
C TYR A 93 7.07 3.32 -2.23
N ASP A 94 7.76 3.91 -3.18
CA ASP A 94 7.56 5.27 -3.62
C ASP A 94 7.86 5.38 -5.12
N ALA A 95 7.85 6.59 -5.68
CA ALA A 95 8.09 6.79 -7.11
C ALA A 95 9.48 6.29 -7.55
N SER A 96 10.46 6.21 -6.63
CA SER A 96 11.83 5.79 -6.96
C SER A 96 11.98 4.27 -7.11
N ASN A 97 11.10 3.46 -6.49
CA ASN A 97 11.25 2.00 -6.47
C ASN A 97 10.01 1.21 -6.89
N ILE A 98 8.89 1.87 -7.17
CA ILE A 98 7.62 1.18 -7.48
C ILE A 98 7.73 0.23 -8.68
N ASP A 99 8.63 0.52 -9.62
CA ASP A 99 8.85 -0.31 -10.81
C ASP A 99 10.04 -1.27 -10.67
N ASP A 100 10.70 -1.32 -9.50
CA ASP A 100 11.74 -2.32 -9.22
C ASP A 100 11.12 -3.72 -9.23
N GLU A 101 11.86 -4.70 -9.75
CA GLU A 101 11.38 -6.08 -9.92
C GLU A 101 10.79 -6.66 -8.63
N MET A 102 11.47 -6.49 -7.50
CA MET A 102 10.99 -7.01 -6.20
C MET A 102 9.72 -6.31 -5.74
N ILE A 103 9.65 -4.99 -5.87
CA ILE A 103 8.49 -4.21 -5.43
C ILE A 103 7.29 -4.46 -6.35
N SER A 104 7.51 -4.54 -7.66
CA SER A 104 6.44 -4.77 -8.63
C SER A 104 5.70 -6.09 -8.41
N LEU A 105 6.34 -7.08 -7.77
CA LEU A 105 5.71 -8.35 -7.41
C LEU A 105 4.79 -8.24 -6.18
N LEU A 106 4.95 -7.20 -5.38
CA LEU A 106 4.20 -7.02 -4.13
C LEU A 106 3.00 -6.09 -4.30
N VAL A 107 3.03 -5.22 -5.30
CA VAL A 107 1.92 -4.30 -5.58
C VAL A 107 0.95 -4.95 -6.58
N TYR A 108 -0.31 -4.54 -6.54
CA TYR A 108 -1.37 -5.16 -7.33
C TYR A 108 -2.27 -4.09 -7.98
N ASP A 109 -3.20 -4.51 -8.77
CA ASP A 109 -4.17 -3.64 -9.42
C ASP A 109 -5.53 -3.67 -8.71
#